data_6d88fdde002c2f419bb5806a5c254853
#
_entry.id   6d88fdde002c2f419bb5806a5c254853
#
_cell.length_a   1.000
_cell.length_b   1.000
_cell.length_c   1.000
_cell.angle_alpha   90.00
_cell.angle_beta   90.00
_cell.angle_gamma   90.00
#
_symmetry.space_group_name_H-M   'P 1'
#
loop_
_entity.id
_entity.type
_entity.pdbx_description
1 polymer ?
#
loop_
_entity_poly.entity_id
_entity_poly.type
_entity_poly.pdbx_seq_one_letter_code
_entity_poly.pdbx_strand_id
1 'polypeptide(L)'
;MAAERKAAVTWSGDLMGGSGTIDEVGSGAFGPLDVSWAARSEEASGGKTSPEELIAAAHASCFSMALAGALARAGSPPERLSTSANVTFVPGTGITKSALTIRAVVPGMDAAAFGEAAEAAKAGCPVSQALAGVPEITLDAALEA
;
A
#
# COMPACT_ATOMS: atom_id res chain seq x y z
N MET A 1 0.48 -23.44 5.49
CA MET A 1 -0.19 -23.50 4.18
C MET A 1 0.11 -22.24 3.39
N ALA A 2 0.50 -22.37 2.15
CA ALA A 2 0.73 -21.22 1.26
C ALA A 2 -0.57 -20.82 0.57
N ALA A 3 -0.75 -19.53 0.35
CA ALA A 3 -1.86 -18.98 -0.41
C ALA A 3 -1.32 -18.26 -1.64
N GLU A 4 -1.84 -18.60 -2.81
CA GLU A 4 -1.45 -17.96 -4.06
C GLU A 4 -2.53 -16.97 -4.52
N ARG A 5 -2.10 -15.85 -5.06
CA ARG A 5 -2.99 -14.84 -5.62
C ARG A 5 -2.48 -14.46 -7.00
N LYS A 6 -3.41 -14.29 -7.93
CA LYS A 6 -3.09 -14.09 -9.36
C LYS A 6 -3.69 -12.80 -9.87
N ALA A 7 -2.96 -12.15 -10.74
CA ALA A 7 -3.47 -11.10 -11.62
C ALA A 7 -2.88 -11.30 -13.02
N ALA A 8 -3.60 -10.86 -14.05
CA ALA A 8 -3.17 -10.95 -15.43
C ALA A 8 -3.29 -9.59 -16.10
N VAL A 9 -2.33 -9.25 -16.96
CA VAL A 9 -2.27 -7.97 -17.68
C VAL A 9 -1.99 -8.25 -19.15
N THR A 10 -2.70 -7.54 -20.03
CA THR A 10 -2.40 -7.48 -21.45
C THR A 10 -1.89 -6.09 -21.79
N TRP A 11 -0.74 -6.00 -22.44
CA TRP A 11 -0.17 -4.74 -22.94
C TRP A 11 -0.09 -4.78 -24.46
N SER A 12 -0.45 -3.68 -25.12
CA SER A 12 -0.38 -3.53 -26.57
C SER A 12 0.37 -2.26 -26.94
N GLY A 13 1.30 -2.38 -27.87
CA GLY A 13 2.08 -1.25 -28.36
C GLY A 13 3.38 -1.02 -27.61
N ASP A 14 4.05 0.08 -27.94
CA ASP A 14 5.28 0.49 -27.27
C ASP A 14 4.99 1.10 -25.89
N LEU A 15 6.03 1.54 -25.19
CA LEU A 15 5.87 2.10 -23.84
C LEU A 15 5.09 3.41 -23.86
N MET A 16 5.48 4.32 -24.75
CA MET A 16 4.95 5.70 -24.72
C MET A 16 3.55 5.82 -25.32
N GLY A 17 3.31 5.11 -26.41
CA GLY A 17 2.03 5.17 -27.12
C GLY A 17 1.10 4.00 -26.85
N GLY A 18 1.58 2.98 -26.17
CA GLY A 18 0.80 1.79 -25.87
C GLY A 18 -0.16 1.95 -24.69
N SER A 19 -0.88 0.88 -24.41
CA SER A 19 -1.80 0.81 -23.29
C SER A 19 -1.93 -0.61 -22.78
N GLY A 20 -2.26 -0.74 -21.51
CA GLY A 20 -2.47 -2.02 -20.87
C GLY A 20 -3.78 -2.09 -20.14
N THR A 21 -4.19 -3.31 -19.84
CA THR A 21 -5.37 -3.60 -19.05
C THR A 21 -5.01 -4.69 -18.05
N ILE A 22 -5.31 -4.46 -16.78
CA ILE A 22 -5.34 -5.52 -15.79
C ILE A 22 -6.67 -6.25 -16.04
N ASP A 23 -6.59 -7.40 -16.72
CA ASP A 23 -7.77 -8.10 -17.23
C ASP A 23 -8.59 -8.73 -16.12
N GLU A 24 -7.89 -9.41 -15.21
CA GLU A 24 -8.53 -10.13 -14.12
C GLU A 24 -7.60 -10.26 -12.91
N VAL A 25 -8.22 -10.39 -11.76
CA VAL A 25 -7.55 -10.86 -10.54
C VAL A 25 -8.24 -12.15 -10.09
N GLY A 26 -7.48 -13.06 -9.51
CA GLY A 26 -7.98 -14.40 -9.18
C GLY A 26 -9.17 -14.42 -8.22
N SER A 27 -9.30 -13.42 -7.36
CA SER A 27 -10.43 -13.28 -6.43
C SER A 27 -11.70 -12.74 -7.08
N GLY A 28 -11.56 -12.08 -8.24
CA GLY A 28 -12.67 -11.32 -8.84
C GLY A 28 -13.03 -10.03 -8.10
N ALA A 29 -12.20 -9.62 -7.13
CA ALA A 29 -12.51 -8.46 -6.28
C ALA A 29 -12.51 -7.14 -7.04
N PHE A 30 -11.70 -7.03 -8.10
CA PHE A 30 -11.67 -5.85 -8.98
C PHE A 30 -11.20 -6.23 -10.38
N GLY A 31 -11.34 -5.29 -11.32
CA GLY A 31 -10.96 -5.41 -12.71
C GLY A 31 -12.16 -5.29 -13.64
N PRO A 32 -11.95 -5.05 -14.94
CA PRO A 32 -10.68 -4.65 -15.54
C PRO A 32 -10.28 -3.22 -15.15
N LEU A 33 -8.97 -2.95 -15.12
CA LEU A 33 -8.41 -1.63 -14.84
C LEU A 33 -7.38 -1.27 -15.91
N ASP A 34 -7.45 -0.05 -16.42
CA ASP A 34 -6.52 0.42 -17.44
C ASP A 34 -5.25 1.00 -16.81
N VAL A 35 -4.12 0.76 -17.50
CA VAL A 35 -2.80 1.28 -17.13
C VAL A 35 -2.13 1.87 -18.37
N SER A 36 -1.30 2.89 -18.16
CA SER A 36 -0.49 3.49 -19.22
C SER A 36 0.79 4.09 -18.64
N TRP A 37 1.78 4.36 -19.49
CA TRP A 37 2.98 5.05 -19.07
C TRP A 37 2.65 6.46 -18.54
N ALA A 38 1.79 7.19 -19.23
CA ALA A 38 1.37 8.53 -18.78
C ALA A 38 0.72 8.52 -17.39
N ALA A 39 -0.17 7.56 -17.12
CA ALA A 39 -0.81 7.42 -15.81
C ALA A 39 0.19 7.11 -14.70
N ARG A 40 1.33 6.51 -15.03
CA ARG A 40 2.41 6.18 -14.10
C ARG A 40 3.36 7.35 -13.87
N SER A 41 3.66 8.11 -14.91
CA SER A 41 4.78 9.07 -14.93
C SER A 41 4.35 10.54 -14.88
N GLU A 42 3.10 10.84 -15.16
CA GLU A 42 2.57 12.21 -15.19
C GLU A 42 1.72 12.51 -13.95
N GLU A 43 1.53 13.78 -13.66
CA GLU A 43 0.72 14.23 -12.52
C GLU A 43 -0.73 13.80 -12.64
N ALA A 44 -1.28 13.87 -13.85
CA ALA A 44 -2.67 13.48 -14.12
C ALA A 44 -2.74 12.04 -14.63
N SER A 45 -3.46 11.18 -13.93
CA SER A 45 -3.60 9.77 -14.30
C SER A 45 -4.58 9.52 -15.44
N GLY A 46 -5.46 10.45 -15.73
CA GLY A 46 -6.53 10.27 -16.73
C GLY A 46 -7.55 9.20 -16.35
N GLY A 47 -7.72 8.92 -15.06
CA GLY A 47 -8.65 7.90 -14.58
C GLY A 47 -8.12 6.47 -14.65
N LYS A 48 -6.84 6.30 -14.97
CA LYS A 48 -6.17 5.00 -15.02
C LYS A 48 -5.37 4.76 -13.73
N THR A 49 -5.17 3.49 -13.42
CA THR A 49 -4.31 3.12 -12.29
C THR A 49 -2.85 2.97 -12.73
N SER A 50 -1.99 2.59 -11.79
CA SER A 50 -0.57 2.40 -11.99
C SER A 50 -0.03 1.31 -11.07
N PRO A 51 1.14 0.74 -11.35
CA PRO A 51 1.80 -0.16 -10.42
C PRO A 51 1.98 0.44 -9.04
N GLU A 52 2.31 1.72 -8.97
CA GLU A 52 2.55 2.43 -7.70
C GLU A 52 1.27 2.58 -6.87
N GLU A 53 0.15 2.87 -7.51
CA GLU A 53 -1.15 2.94 -6.81
C GLU A 53 -1.56 1.57 -6.27
N LEU A 54 -1.31 0.50 -7.02
CA LEU A 54 -1.58 -0.87 -6.56
C LEU A 54 -0.66 -1.26 -5.41
N ILE A 55 0.62 -0.88 -5.46
CA ILE A 55 1.55 -1.07 -4.34
C ILE A 55 1.08 -0.28 -3.12
N ALA A 56 0.62 0.95 -3.29
CA ALA A 56 0.10 1.77 -2.21
C ALA A 56 -1.09 1.10 -1.52
N ALA A 57 -2.03 0.57 -2.30
CA ALA A 57 -3.17 -0.18 -1.76
C ALA A 57 -2.73 -1.43 -1.01
N ALA A 58 -1.77 -2.19 -1.57
CA ALA A 58 -1.22 -3.37 -0.93
C ALA A 58 -0.50 -3.01 0.38
N HIS A 59 0.32 -1.96 0.37
CA HIS A 59 1.10 -1.55 1.54
C HIS A 59 0.19 -1.06 2.67
N ALA A 60 -0.77 -0.19 2.37
CA ALA A 60 -1.73 0.29 3.35
C ALA A 60 -2.58 -0.84 3.95
N SER A 61 -3.02 -1.79 3.12
CA SER A 61 -3.81 -2.94 3.56
C SER A 61 -3.01 -3.85 4.49
N CYS A 62 -1.81 -4.22 4.08
CA CYS A 62 -0.96 -5.13 4.84
C CYS A 62 -0.52 -4.52 6.16
N PHE A 63 -0.11 -3.25 6.14
CA PHE A 63 0.24 -2.51 7.36
C PHE A 63 -0.94 -2.48 8.35
N SER A 64 -2.15 -2.17 7.87
CA SER A 64 -3.35 -2.13 8.70
C SER A 64 -3.63 -3.49 9.35
N MET A 65 -3.51 -4.58 8.59
CA MET A 65 -3.70 -5.94 9.12
C MET A 65 -2.64 -6.30 10.17
N ALA A 66 -1.38 -5.97 9.91
CA ALA A 66 -0.28 -6.21 10.84
C ALA A 66 -0.49 -5.45 12.15
N LEU A 67 -0.86 -4.19 12.06
CA LEU A 67 -1.11 -3.35 13.24
C LEU A 67 -2.34 -3.83 14.02
N ALA A 68 -3.45 -4.11 13.33
CA ALA A 68 -4.66 -4.61 13.97
C ALA A 68 -4.38 -5.90 14.74
N GLY A 69 -3.65 -6.83 14.13
CA GLY A 69 -3.26 -8.09 14.77
C GLY A 69 -2.37 -7.88 15.99
N ALA A 70 -1.39 -6.99 15.90
CA ALA A 70 -0.49 -6.67 17.01
C ALA A 70 -1.23 -6.01 18.18
N LEU A 71 -2.10 -5.04 17.91
CA LEU A 71 -2.88 -4.36 18.93
C LEU A 71 -3.85 -5.33 19.63
N ALA A 72 -4.50 -6.20 18.87
CA ALA A 72 -5.40 -7.20 19.45
C ALA A 72 -4.66 -8.18 20.37
N ARG A 73 -3.48 -8.66 19.97
CA ARG A 73 -2.64 -9.54 20.80
C ARG A 73 -2.17 -8.85 22.08
N ALA A 74 -1.97 -7.55 22.02
CA ALA A 74 -1.60 -6.74 23.19
C ALA A 74 -2.80 -6.39 24.10
N GLY A 75 -3.99 -6.81 23.75
CA GLY A 75 -5.20 -6.55 24.52
C GLY A 75 -5.89 -5.22 24.24
N SER A 76 -5.47 -4.52 23.20
CA SER A 76 -6.03 -3.21 22.80
C SER A 76 -6.47 -3.21 21.35
N PRO A 77 -7.49 -4.00 20.98
CA PRO A 77 -7.95 -4.04 19.59
C PRO A 77 -8.43 -2.66 19.14
N PRO A 78 -8.11 -2.26 17.89
CA PRO A 78 -8.56 -0.97 17.40
C PRO A 78 -10.04 -0.99 17.06
N GLU A 79 -10.71 0.14 17.26
CA GLU A 79 -12.04 0.36 16.69
C GLU A 79 -11.95 0.70 15.20
N ARG A 80 -10.94 1.50 14.83
CA ARG A 80 -10.76 1.94 13.44
C ARG A 80 -9.30 2.26 13.17
N LEU A 81 -8.83 1.81 12.01
CA LEU A 81 -7.55 2.19 11.43
C LEU A 81 -7.82 2.82 10.07
N SER A 82 -7.48 4.10 9.90
CA SER A 82 -7.54 4.78 8.61
C SER A 82 -6.13 4.97 8.10
N THR A 83 -5.78 4.20 7.07
CA THR A 83 -4.42 4.12 6.55
C THR A 83 -4.39 4.56 5.10
N SER A 84 -3.38 5.33 4.74
CA SER A 84 -3.04 5.62 3.36
C SER A 84 -1.56 5.39 3.11
N ALA A 85 -1.19 5.20 1.86
CA ALA A 85 0.19 5.14 1.43
C ALA A 85 0.35 5.98 0.16
N ASN A 86 1.46 6.71 0.07
CA ASN A 86 1.88 7.39 -1.14
C ASN A 86 3.17 6.75 -1.62
N VAL A 87 3.12 6.15 -2.80
CA VAL A 87 4.27 5.51 -3.43
C VAL A 87 4.78 6.42 -4.54
N THR A 88 6.04 6.79 -4.47
CA THR A 88 6.68 7.71 -5.40
C THR A 88 7.46 6.93 -6.46
N PHE A 89 7.18 7.22 -7.71
CA PHE A 89 7.93 6.73 -8.87
C PHE A 89 8.66 7.90 -9.53
N VAL A 90 9.96 7.72 -9.77
CA VAL A 90 10.79 8.69 -10.48
C VAL A 90 11.29 8.02 -11.77
N PRO A 91 10.84 8.48 -12.95
CA PRO A 91 11.32 7.93 -14.22
C PRO A 91 12.85 7.93 -14.30
N GLY A 92 13.43 6.83 -14.71
CA GLY A 92 14.88 6.64 -14.77
C GLY A 92 15.54 6.22 -13.45
N THR A 93 14.86 6.38 -12.33
CA THR A 93 15.35 5.99 -10.99
C THR A 93 14.59 4.80 -10.42
N GLY A 94 13.27 4.83 -10.49
CA GLY A 94 12.42 3.76 -9.98
C GLY A 94 11.50 4.21 -8.85
N ILE A 95 11.06 3.26 -8.05
CA ILE A 95 10.24 3.52 -6.87
C ILE A 95 11.15 3.93 -5.73
N THR A 96 11.01 5.16 -5.26
CA THR A 96 11.96 5.78 -4.32
C THR A 96 11.42 5.86 -2.90
N LYS A 97 10.10 5.82 -2.72
CA LYS A 97 9.50 6.01 -1.40
C LYS A 97 8.12 5.37 -1.31
N SER A 98 7.80 4.85 -0.15
CA SER A 98 6.43 4.55 0.27
C SER A 98 6.17 5.24 1.60
N ALA A 99 5.29 6.22 1.61
CA ALA A 99 4.95 7.00 2.80
C ALA A 99 3.60 6.54 3.36
N LEU A 100 3.63 5.92 4.53
CA LEU A 100 2.44 5.47 5.25
C LEU A 100 1.93 6.58 6.17
N THR A 101 0.63 6.77 6.19
CA THR A 101 -0.05 7.63 7.15
C THR A 101 -1.17 6.83 7.81
N ILE A 102 -1.24 6.86 9.14
CA ILE A 102 -2.30 6.18 9.88
C ILE A 102 -2.91 7.10 10.93
N ARG A 103 -4.23 7.12 10.96
CA ARG A 103 -5.03 7.74 12.01
C ARG A 103 -5.94 6.67 12.59
N ALA A 104 -5.91 6.50 13.91
CA ALA A 104 -6.52 5.35 14.54
C ALA A 104 -7.34 5.73 15.77
N VAL A 105 -8.37 4.94 16.03
CA VAL A 105 -9.11 4.96 17.30
C VAL A 105 -8.84 3.65 18.01
N VAL A 106 -8.09 3.72 19.11
CA VAL A 106 -7.69 2.55 19.91
C VAL A 106 -8.02 2.86 21.38
N PRO A 107 -9.17 2.40 21.89
CA PRO A 107 -9.57 2.70 23.24
C PRO A 107 -8.54 2.26 24.29
N GLY A 108 -8.23 3.15 25.22
CA GLY A 108 -7.35 2.86 26.35
C GLY A 108 -5.84 2.87 26.05
N MET A 109 -5.46 3.23 24.83
CA MET A 109 -4.04 3.29 24.46
C MET A 109 -3.54 4.73 24.41
N ASP A 110 -2.33 4.97 24.93
CA ASP A 110 -1.69 6.27 24.83
C ASP A 110 -0.90 6.44 23.52
N ALA A 111 -0.55 7.69 23.20
CA ALA A 111 0.12 8.02 21.94
C ALA A 111 1.50 7.36 21.82
N ALA A 112 2.26 7.24 22.89
CA ALA A 112 3.59 6.65 22.87
C ALA A 112 3.51 5.15 22.56
N ALA A 113 2.63 4.42 23.24
CA ALA A 113 2.42 2.99 23.00
C ALA A 113 1.91 2.71 21.59
N PHE A 114 1.00 3.56 21.09
CA PHE A 114 0.52 3.45 19.72
C PHE A 114 1.64 3.68 18.71
N GLY A 115 2.46 4.70 18.90
CA GLY A 115 3.59 4.99 18.02
C GLY A 115 4.58 3.83 17.94
N GLU A 116 4.90 3.20 19.07
CA GLU A 116 5.77 2.02 19.11
C GLU A 116 5.15 0.83 18.36
N ALA A 117 3.87 0.56 18.58
CA ALA A 117 3.15 -0.51 17.90
C ALA A 117 3.11 -0.27 16.38
N ALA A 118 2.86 0.96 15.96
CA ALA A 118 2.82 1.33 14.55
C ALA A 118 4.19 1.18 13.87
N GLU A 119 5.28 1.59 14.52
CA GLU A 119 6.64 1.40 14.00
C GLU A 119 7.00 -0.07 13.88
N ALA A 120 6.64 -0.89 14.87
CA ALA A 120 6.87 -2.33 14.82
C ALA A 120 6.06 -2.98 13.69
N ALA A 121 4.82 -2.56 13.47
CA ALA A 121 3.99 -3.04 12.37
C ALA A 121 4.55 -2.65 11.01
N LYS A 122 5.10 -1.44 10.87
CA LYS A 122 5.78 -1.02 9.65
C LYS A 122 6.97 -1.93 9.33
N ALA A 123 7.79 -2.23 10.32
CA ALA A 123 8.95 -3.10 10.12
C ALA A 123 8.56 -4.55 9.83
N GLY A 124 7.53 -5.06 10.49
CA GLY A 124 7.11 -6.46 10.41
C GLY A 124 6.10 -6.79 9.33
N CYS A 125 5.47 -5.80 8.71
CA CYS A 125 4.50 -6.00 7.65
C CYS A 125 5.15 -6.71 6.45
N PRO A 126 4.58 -7.85 5.98
CA PRO A 126 5.18 -8.58 4.85
C PRO A 126 5.37 -7.75 3.58
N VAL A 127 4.49 -6.78 3.29
CA VAL A 127 4.67 -5.90 2.14
C VAL A 127 5.83 -4.93 2.36
N SER A 128 6.00 -4.36 3.56
CA SER A 128 7.20 -3.57 3.89
C SER A 128 8.47 -4.37 3.66
N GLN A 129 8.48 -5.63 4.06
CA GLN A 129 9.61 -6.53 3.85
C GLN A 129 9.85 -6.81 2.36
N ALA A 130 8.80 -7.02 1.59
CA ALA A 130 8.89 -7.18 0.15
C ALA A 130 9.40 -5.90 -0.54
N LEU A 131 9.12 -4.74 0.03
CA LEU A 131 9.56 -3.43 -0.46
C LEU A 131 10.94 -3.01 0.11
N ALA A 132 11.72 -3.93 0.66
CA ALA A 132 13.01 -3.61 1.30
C ALA A 132 14.01 -2.91 0.37
N GLY A 133 13.86 -3.05 -0.95
CA GLY A 133 14.65 -2.32 -1.94
C GLY A 133 14.24 -0.87 -2.18
N VAL A 134 13.12 -0.43 -1.61
CA VAL A 134 12.69 0.97 -1.69
C VAL A 134 13.52 1.79 -0.70
N PRO A 135 14.20 2.87 -1.15
CA PRO A 135 15.10 3.64 -0.28
C PRO A 135 14.46 4.21 0.98
N GLU A 136 13.20 4.61 0.89
CA GLU A 136 12.49 5.18 2.04
C GLU A 136 11.13 4.54 2.24
N ILE A 137 10.88 4.05 3.46
CA ILE A 137 9.53 3.72 3.95
C ILE A 137 9.33 4.56 5.20
N THR A 138 8.40 5.50 5.15
CA THR A 138 8.12 6.43 6.25
C THR A 138 6.76 6.17 6.87
N LEU A 139 6.57 6.65 8.08
CA LEU A 139 5.33 6.50 8.83
C LEU A 139 4.98 7.78 9.59
N ASP A 140 3.76 8.24 9.39
CA ASP A 140 3.13 9.29 10.20
C ASP A 140 1.93 8.66 10.91
N ALA A 141 2.08 8.41 12.19
CA ALA A 141 1.10 7.70 13.00
C ALA A 141 0.56 8.58 14.13
N ALA A 142 -0.77 8.66 14.24
CA ALA A 142 -1.42 9.39 15.31
C ALA A 142 -2.75 8.74 15.74
N LEU A 143 -3.07 8.85 17.03
CA LEU A 143 -4.40 8.54 17.53
C LEU A 143 -5.34 9.70 17.25
N GLU A 144 -6.58 9.37 16.95
CA GLU A 144 -7.69 10.32 16.94
C GLU A 144 -8.39 10.30 18.31
N ALA A 145 -8.85 11.45 18.70
CA ALA A 145 -9.59 11.58 19.97
C ALA A 145 -11.00 10.96 19.89
#